data_07d6a89916a82b3e2b014020bce428cd
#
_entry.id   07d6a89916a82b3e2b014020bce428cd
#
_cell.length_a   1.000
_cell.length_b   1.000
_cell.length_c   1.000
_cell.angle_alpha   90.00
_cell.angle_beta   90.00
_cell.angle_gamma   90.00
#
_symmetry.space_group_name_H-M   'P 1'
#
loop_
_entity.id
_entity.type
_entity.pdbx_description
1 polymer ?
#
loop_
_entity_poly.entity_id
_entity_poly.type
_entity_poly.pdbx_seq_one_letter_code
_entity_poly.pdbx_strand_id
1 'polypeptide(L)'
;MNKRPLTTIVTHILRCAFFLVLVFIGIGMIRLAQGQPQSSKRSPINSDTSRDGVRSTGAAKTTVKVHDTVSRPQIGIAAPQQSYSVTNAGTPSGAICGVESRAAHGQIAPNTNGGTLNPVAFINPTTINSSGRVAFNSQVDGSDRNQGVFVADSDGTINAIAIGCGGLGGGGDTTSMCGDASPIGGHFGGFFFGTVFTPDINDAGDVLFFCDVNGGDSRRALFLYRGASGEIVKVAAVGDPSPIGGTFGAVGPGSLNSNGKVVFLASPVGETINSNLFMWDNGVVTKVAAIGDPAPGGGTYTGLGTESFGFQDGTFIPIGPVPDINDSDQIAFRAIVSGGITGRGIVVRTGQVDEWYVKVPDPTPIGGTYFDMQAASINNAGQIAFFADYRPTPDTFNSGWFAGAPGNWRKVVVFFDPIDGGQCLGLAFSRNPMQTIDAAGNVVFWANLDSNGNADRLVLGLTDGNLLIAARRGDPTPIGGTFGSMDAWPAVNGNVGTVNVATPGAQNGALSAHMAFNHCPSGTPTPTPTATPSTTPTPTATPTPTPSVTPRPTPSPRPIPTPRPRPTPPG
;
A
#
# COMPACT_ATOMS: atom_id res chain seq x y z
N MET A 1 2.43 20.48 44.84
CA MET A 1 1.83 19.23 44.33
C MET A 1 0.56 19.56 43.55
N ASN A 2 0.69 19.81 42.25
CA ASN A 2 -0.45 20.15 41.39
C ASN A 2 -1.13 18.89 40.89
N LYS A 3 -2.37 18.69 41.31
CA LYS A 3 -3.23 17.61 40.80
C LYS A 3 -3.62 17.93 39.36
N ARG A 4 -3.11 17.15 38.40
CA ARG A 4 -3.56 17.20 36.99
C ARG A 4 -5.02 16.76 36.93
N PRO A 5 -5.89 17.42 36.17
CA PRO A 5 -7.30 17.03 36.08
C PRO A 5 -7.42 15.66 35.36
N LEU A 6 -8.16 14.77 36.00
CA LEU A 6 -8.44 13.39 35.58
C LEU A 6 -9.08 13.29 34.18
N THR A 7 -9.73 14.36 33.74
CA THR A 7 -10.41 14.48 32.45
C THR A 7 -9.50 14.32 31.23
N THR A 8 -8.24 14.76 31.30
CA THR A 8 -7.32 14.69 30.15
C THR A 8 -6.85 13.26 29.87
N ILE A 9 -6.67 12.46 30.92
CA ILE A 9 -6.26 11.06 30.80
C ILE A 9 -7.42 10.22 30.25
N VAL A 10 -8.65 10.49 30.70
CA VAL A 10 -9.85 9.78 30.24
C VAL A 10 -10.12 10.06 28.76
N THR A 11 -9.87 11.27 28.26
CA THR A 11 -10.08 11.60 26.84
C THR A 11 -9.05 10.90 25.93
N HIS A 12 -7.82 10.73 26.38
CA HIS A 12 -6.80 9.98 25.62
C HIS A 12 -7.06 8.47 25.59
N ILE A 13 -7.48 7.91 26.73
CA ILE A 13 -7.86 6.49 26.81
C ILE A 13 -9.11 6.22 25.96
N LEU A 14 -10.10 7.10 25.94
CA LEU A 14 -11.29 6.97 25.09
C LEU A 14 -10.96 7.09 23.60
N ARG A 15 -10.03 7.96 23.19
CA ARG A 15 -9.60 8.08 21.79
C ARG A 15 -8.81 6.86 21.33
N CYS A 16 -7.91 6.32 22.15
CA CYS A 16 -7.21 5.07 21.84
C CYS A 16 -8.16 3.86 21.81
N ALA A 17 -9.13 3.79 22.70
CA ALA A 17 -10.15 2.73 22.71
C ALA A 17 -11.09 2.83 21.49
N PHE A 18 -11.46 4.03 21.07
CA PHE A 18 -12.29 4.25 19.88
C PHE A 18 -11.55 3.84 18.59
N PHE A 19 -10.23 4.06 18.53
CA PHE A 19 -9.41 3.66 17.39
C PHE A 19 -9.23 2.14 17.32
N LEU A 20 -9.02 1.48 18.46
CA LEU A 20 -8.99 0.01 18.54
C LEU A 20 -10.34 -0.61 18.14
N VAL A 21 -11.46 -0.02 18.54
CA VAL A 21 -12.80 -0.46 18.15
C VAL A 21 -13.04 -0.29 16.64
N LEU A 22 -12.57 0.78 16.01
CA LEU A 22 -12.68 0.96 14.55
C LEU A 22 -11.86 -0.05 13.76
N VAL A 23 -10.67 -0.42 14.24
CA VAL A 23 -9.85 -1.49 13.63
C VAL A 23 -10.54 -2.84 13.76
N PHE A 24 -11.14 -3.15 14.93
CA PHE A 24 -11.87 -4.41 15.14
C PHE A 24 -13.23 -4.45 14.42
N ILE A 25 -13.92 -3.32 14.27
CA ILE A 25 -15.15 -3.24 13.46
C ILE A 25 -14.83 -3.42 11.98
N GLY A 26 -13.72 -2.86 11.47
CA GLY A 26 -13.23 -3.09 10.11
C GLY A 26 -12.97 -4.58 9.85
N ILE A 27 -12.29 -5.27 10.75
CA ILE A 27 -12.05 -6.72 10.66
C ILE A 27 -13.35 -7.54 10.80
N GLY A 28 -14.28 -7.10 11.63
CA GLY A 28 -15.59 -7.73 11.81
C GLY A 28 -16.52 -7.59 10.58
N MET A 29 -16.50 -6.46 9.91
CA MET A 29 -17.30 -6.22 8.70
C MET A 29 -16.77 -6.98 7.48
N ILE A 30 -15.46 -7.22 7.40
CA ILE A 30 -14.87 -8.07 6.35
C ILE A 30 -15.39 -9.52 6.47
N ARG A 31 -15.59 -10.04 7.67
CA ARG A 31 -16.20 -11.38 7.87
C ARG A 31 -17.70 -11.46 7.53
N LEU A 32 -18.42 -10.35 7.61
CA LEU A 32 -19.84 -10.28 7.23
C LEU A 32 -20.04 -10.12 5.71
N ALA A 33 -19.09 -9.54 5.00
CA ALA A 33 -19.11 -9.42 3.53
C ALA A 33 -18.72 -10.73 2.80
N GLN A 34 -18.03 -11.64 3.48
CA GLN A 34 -17.65 -12.96 2.95
C GLN A 34 -18.72 -14.01 3.22
N GLY A 35 -19.94 -13.80 2.72
CA GLY A 35 -21.10 -14.67 2.80
C GLY A 35 -20.90 -16.09 3.32
N GLN A 36 -21.09 -16.30 4.62
CA GLN A 36 -21.19 -17.64 5.20
C GLN A 36 -22.51 -18.30 4.74
N PRO A 37 -22.51 -19.57 4.33
CA PRO A 37 -23.74 -20.27 3.98
C PRO A 37 -24.64 -20.39 5.21
N GLN A 38 -25.88 -20.00 5.08
CA GLN A 38 -26.90 -20.11 6.12
C GLN A 38 -27.11 -21.58 6.50
N SER A 39 -26.74 -21.95 7.72
CA SER A 39 -27.19 -23.19 8.32
C SER A 39 -28.62 -23.02 8.84
N SER A 40 -29.52 -23.82 8.31
CA SER A 40 -30.94 -23.88 8.70
C SER A 40 -31.08 -24.25 10.17
N LYS A 41 -31.85 -23.46 10.92
CA LYS A 41 -32.30 -23.71 12.28
C LYS A 41 -33.10 -25.01 12.38
N ARG A 42 -32.72 -25.91 13.27
CA ARG A 42 -33.63 -26.85 13.92
C ARG A 42 -33.63 -26.57 15.41
N SER A 43 -34.82 -26.41 15.94
CA SER A 43 -35.14 -26.22 17.36
C SER A 43 -34.88 -27.48 18.19
N PRO A 44 -34.70 -27.37 19.54
CA PRO A 44 -34.29 -28.45 20.40
C PRO A 44 -35.47 -29.29 20.87
N ILE A 45 -35.24 -30.59 21.00
CA ILE A 45 -36.08 -31.50 21.79
C ILE A 45 -35.18 -32.11 22.88
N ASN A 46 -35.67 -31.98 24.13
CA ASN A 46 -35.16 -32.57 25.35
C ASN A 46 -35.30 -34.09 25.36
N SER A 47 -34.37 -34.81 25.96
CA SER A 47 -34.56 -35.72 27.12
C SER A 47 -33.42 -36.74 27.18
N ASP A 48 -32.62 -36.69 28.17
CA ASP A 48 -32.43 -37.57 29.33
C ASP A 48 -32.00 -39.03 29.10
N THR A 49 -31.04 -39.42 29.94
CA THR A 49 -30.68 -40.73 30.55
C THR A 49 -29.67 -41.66 29.84
N SER A 50 -28.54 -41.75 30.52
CA SER A 50 -27.87 -42.94 31.08
C SER A 50 -27.11 -43.95 30.22
N ARG A 51 -25.85 -44.07 30.62
CA ARG A 51 -25.03 -45.27 30.92
C ARG A 51 -24.65 -46.30 29.85
N ASP A 52 -23.37 -46.56 29.96
CA ASP A 52 -22.63 -47.82 29.82
C ASP A 52 -22.17 -48.30 28.41
N GLY A 53 -20.89 -48.29 28.22
CA GLY A 53 -20.06 -49.50 28.18
C GLY A 53 -19.72 -50.08 26.77
N VAL A 54 -18.43 -50.29 26.60
CA VAL A 54 -17.78 -51.41 25.88
C VAL A 54 -17.37 -51.23 24.40
N ARG A 55 -16.06 -51.08 24.26
CA ARG A 55 -15.07 -51.69 23.32
C ARG A 55 -15.46 -52.14 21.91
N SER A 56 -14.61 -51.65 21.03
CA SER A 56 -13.73 -52.40 20.10
C SER A 56 -14.23 -52.71 18.69
N THR A 57 -13.28 -52.45 17.83
CA THR A 57 -12.87 -53.09 16.55
C THR A 57 -13.49 -52.66 15.24
N GLY A 58 -12.57 -52.27 14.34
CA GLY A 58 -12.58 -52.76 12.99
C GLY A 58 -12.92 -51.77 11.87
N ALA A 59 -11.87 -51.32 11.26
CA ALA A 59 -11.67 -50.98 9.85
C ALA A 59 -12.85 -51.04 8.86
N ALA A 60 -13.02 -49.94 8.13
CA ALA A 60 -13.12 -49.98 6.65
C ALA A 60 -12.95 -48.57 6.08
N LYS A 61 -11.88 -48.36 5.35
CA LYS A 61 -11.69 -47.25 4.41
C LYS A 61 -12.65 -47.43 3.24
N THR A 62 -13.56 -46.47 3.04
CA THR A 62 -14.26 -46.35 1.76
C THR A 62 -13.89 -45.00 1.15
N THR A 63 -13.04 -45.07 0.14
CA THR A 63 -12.65 -43.93 -0.71
C THR A 63 -13.79 -43.68 -1.67
N VAL A 64 -14.49 -42.57 -1.53
CA VAL A 64 -15.39 -42.07 -2.56
C VAL A 64 -14.63 -41.01 -3.36
N LYS A 65 -14.26 -41.36 -4.59
CA LYS A 65 -13.81 -40.40 -5.61
C LYS A 65 -15.08 -39.69 -6.13
N VAL A 66 -15.22 -38.41 -5.86
CA VAL A 66 -16.14 -37.55 -6.59
C VAL A 66 -15.29 -36.77 -7.61
N HIS A 67 -15.37 -37.22 -8.87
CA HIS A 67 -15.03 -36.42 -10.02
C HIS A 67 -16.19 -35.52 -10.32
N ASP A 68 -16.04 -34.21 -10.13
CA ASP A 68 -16.82 -33.23 -10.86
C ASP A 68 -15.90 -32.09 -11.28
N THR A 69 -15.39 -32.26 -12.50
CA THR A 69 -14.76 -31.21 -13.28
C THR A 69 -15.84 -30.37 -13.94
N VAL A 70 -16.31 -29.34 -13.28
CA VAL A 70 -17.03 -28.26 -13.96
C VAL A 70 -16.01 -27.22 -14.40
N SER A 71 -15.60 -27.31 -15.66
CA SER A 71 -14.82 -26.28 -16.35
C SER A 71 -15.67 -25.01 -16.43
N ARG A 72 -15.35 -24.00 -15.63
CA ARG A 72 -15.85 -22.65 -15.85
C ARG A 72 -15.08 -22.04 -17.04
N PRO A 73 -15.78 -21.41 -18.00
CA PRO A 73 -15.10 -20.71 -19.08
C PRO A 73 -14.30 -19.54 -18.50
N GLN A 74 -13.00 -19.51 -18.75
CA GLN A 74 -12.14 -18.36 -18.47
C GLN A 74 -12.50 -17.27 -19.47
N ILE A 75 -13.22 -16.26 -19.01
CA ILE A 75 -13.44 -15.04 -19.76
C ILE A 75 -12.26 -14.12 -19.41
N GLY A 76 -11.30 -14.05 -20.31
CA GLY A 76 -10.24 -13.03 -20.24
C GLY A 76 -10.89 -11.65 -20.43
N ILE A 77 -11.01 -10.89 -19.38
CA ILE A 77 -11.55 -9.53 -19.42
C ILE A 77 -10.35 -8.59 -19.55
N ALA A 78 -10.13 -8.08 -20.76
CA ALA A 78 -9.35 -6.86 -20.91
C ALA A 78 -10.18 -5.73 -20.27
N ALA A 79 -9.61 -5.02 -19.30
CA ALA A 79 -10.27 -3.88 -18.70
C ALA A 79 -10.52 -2.82 -19.79
N PRO A 80 -11.76 -2.34 -19.98
CA PRO A 80 -11.98 -1.21 -20.86
C PRO A 80 -11.32 0.02 -20.23
N GLN A 81 -10.31 0.56 -20.88
CA GLN A 81 -9.75 1.86 -20.52
C GLN A 81 -10.75 2.94 -20.92
N GLN A 82 -11.55 3.40 -19.98
CA GLN A 82 -12.35 4.61 -20.15
C GLN A 82 -11.74 5.70 -19.28
N SER A 83 -11.31 6.79 -19.89
CA SER A 83 -10.91 8.01 -19.22
C SER A 83 -12.11 8.94 -19.07
N TYR A 84 -12.31 9.49 -17.89
CA TYR A 84 -13.28 10.56 -17.65
C TYR A 84 -12.54 11.86 -17.42
N SER A 85 -12.98 12.93 -18.06
CA SER A 85 -12.57 14.26 -17.69
C SER A 85 -13.53 14.82 -16.64
N VAL A 86 -13.02 15.12 -15.46
CA VAL A 86 -13.77 15.85 -14.44
C VAL A 86 -13.41 17.32 -14.59
N THR A 87 -14.32 18.12 -15.14
CA THR A 87 -14.13 19.57 -15.25
C THR A 87 -14.62 20.23 -13.97
N ASN A 88 -13.71 20.79 -13.18
CA ASN A 88 -14.06 21.72 -12.12
C ASN A 88 -14.31 23.09 -12.76
N ALA A 89 -15.56 23.52 -12.81
CA ALA A 89 -15.91 24.84 -13.30
C ALA A 89 -15.39 25.91 -12.34
N GLY A 90 -14.39 26.68 -12.77
CA GLY A 90 -14.08 27.98 -12.18
C GLY A 90 -12.78 28.15 -11.42
N THR A 91 -11.77 27.29 -11.55
CA THR A 91 -10.47 27.47 -10.87
C THR A 91 -9.37 27.90 -11.83
N PRO A 92 -8.69 29.06 -11.58
CA PRO A 92 -7.61 29.55 -12.45
C PRO A 92 -6.32 28.73 -12.38
N SER A 93 -6.14 27.89 -11.37
CA SER A 93 -4.88 27.23 -11.02
C SER A 93 -4.69 25.82 -11.60
N GLY A 94 -5.66 25.29 -12.35
CA GLY A 94 -5.60 23.95 -12.95
C GLY A 94 -6.89 23.17 -12.79
N ALA A 95 -6.90 21.96 -13.34
CA ALA A 95 -8.05 21.05 -13.29
C ALA A 95 -7.58 19.60 -13.14
N ILE A 96 -8.43 18.75 -12.61
CA ILE A 96 -8.28 17.30 -12.80
C ILE A 96 -8.75 16.97 -14.20
N CYS A 97 -7.86 16.51 -15.07
CA CYS A 97 -8.12 16.29 -16.49
C CYS A 97 -8.39 14.83 -16.85
N GLY A 98 -8.28 13.92 -15.91
CA GLY A 98 -8.65 12.53 -16.11
C GLY A 98 -8.56 11.71 -14.85
N VAL A 99 -9.36 10.67 -14.79
CA VAL A 99 -9.27 9.60 -13.79
C VAL A 99 -9.32 8.27 -14.53
N GLU A 100 -8.41 7.37 -14.22
CA GLU A 100 -8.24 6.09 -14.90
C GLU A 100 -8.09 4.96 -13.89
N SER A 101 -8.56 3.76 -14.24
CA SER A 101 -8.29 2.57 -13.43
C SER A 101 -6.93 1.99 -13.81
N ARG A 102 -6.09 1.72 -12.83
CA ARG A 102 -4.80 1.05 -13.02
C ARG A 102 -4.90 -0.45 -12.76
N ALA A 103 -5.61 -0.85 -11.71
CA ALA A 103 -5.84 -2.25 -11.39
C ALA A 103 -7.17 -2.37 -10.66
N ALA A 104 -7.93 -3.44 -10.94
CA ALA A 104 -9.23 -3.65 -10.32
C ALA A 104 -9.38 -5.09 -9.81
N HIS A 105 -10.24 -5.27 -8.81
CA HIS A 105 -10.67 -6.57 -8.33
C HIS A 105 -11.18 -7.44 -9.47
N GLY A 106 -10.75 -8.69 -9.50
CA GLY A 106 -11.15 -9.68 -10.51
C GLY A 106 -10.29 -9.69 -11.79
N GLN A 107 -9.37 -8.73 -11.97
CA GLN A 107 -8.37 -8.81 -13.04
C GLN A 107 -7.39 -9.96 -12.78
N ILE A 108 -6.87 -10.55 -13.86
CA ILE A 108 -5.86 -11.63 -13.75
C ILE A 108 -4.61 -11.07 -13.07
N ALA A 109 -4.18 -11.77 -12.02
CA ALA A 109 -2.91 -11.51 -11.35
C ALA A 109 -1.81 -12.30 -12.07
N PRO A 110 -0.82 -11.65 -12.69
CA PRO A 110 0.25 -12.35 -13.39
C PRO A 110 1.08 -13.21 -12.44
N ASN A 111 1.63 -14.32 -12.95
CA ASN A 111 2.46 -15.28 -12.21
C ASN A 111 1.78 -15.98 -11.03
N THR A 112 0.46 -16.02 -10.96
CA THR A 112 -0.31 -16.61 -9.87
C THR A 112 -1.15 -17.83 -10.27
N ASN A 113 -0.74 -18.55 -11.34
CA ASN A 113 -1.45 -19.75 -11.80
C ASN A 113 -2.94 -19.53 -12.13
N GLY A 114 -3.29 -18.34 -12.64
CA GLY A 114 -4.65 -17.99 -13.03
C GLY A 114 -5.49 -17.34 -11.90
N GLY A 115 -4.87 -16.96 -10.80
CA GLY A 115 -5.52 -16.18 -9.76
C GLY A 115 -5.90 -14.78 -10.22
N THR A 116 -6.78 -14.12 -9.48
CA THR A 116 -7.26 -12.78 -9.77
C THR A 116 -6.96 -11.81 -8.64
N LEU A 117 -6.68 -10.55 -8.97
CA LEU A 117 -6.43 -9.49 -7.99
C LEU A 117 -7.63 -9.29 -7.07
N ASN A 118 -7.35 -9.14 -5.80
CA ASN A 118 -8.31 -8.70 -4.79
C ASN A 118 -7.71 -7.56 -3.96
N PRO A 119 -7.56 -6.35 -4.54
CA PRO A 119 -7.10 -5.18 -3.80
C PRO A 119 -8.21 -4.76 -2.84
N VAL A 120 -8.04 -5.10 -1.56
CA VAL A 120 -9.03 -4.74 -0.54
C VAL A 120 -8.97 -3.23 -0.32
N ALA A 121 -10.09 -2.54 -0.56
CA ALA A 121 -10.20 -1.12 -0.27
C ALA A 121 -9.88 -0.84 1.21
N PHE A 122 -9.22 0.28 1.50
CA PHE A 122 -8.79 0.80 2.82
C PHE A 122 -7.54 0.20 3.44
N ILE A 123 -6.99 -0.90 2.94
CA ILE A 123 -5.82 -1.52 3.57
C ILE A 123 -4.65 -1.71 2.62
N ASN A 124 -4.81 -1.35 1.35
CA ASN A 124 -3.77 -1.44 0.33
C ASN A 124 -3.48 -0.08 -0.30
N PRO A 125 -2.80 0.83 0.42
CA PRO A 125 -2.36 2.08 -0.17
C PRO A 125 -1.43 1.83 -1.34
N THR A 126 -1.28 2.85 -2.19
CA THR A 126 -0.51 2.78 -3.42
C THR A 126 0.48 3.92 -3.48
N THR A 127 1.59 3.69 -4.17
CA THR A 127 2.52 4.75 -4.58
C THR A 127 2.56 4.85 -6.10
N ILE A 128 2.98 5.99 -6.61
CA ILE A 128 2.98 6.27 -8.05
C ILE A 128 4.27 7.00 -8.43
N ASN A 129 4.84 6.67 -9.57
CA ASN A 129 5.97 7.42 -10.10
C ASN A 129 5.53 8.46 -11.15
N SER A 130 6.45 9.33 -11.58
CA SER A 130 6.17 10.41 -12.53
C SER A 130 5.69 9.93 -13.90
N SER A 131 5.96 8.68 -14.28
CA SER A 131 5.44 8.05 -15.50
C SER A 131 4.03 7.46 -15.35
N GLY A 132 3.41 7.57 -14.17
CA GLY A 132 2.07 7.07 -13.88
C GLY A 132 1.99 5.57 -13.58
N ARG A 133 3.13 4.93 -13.29
CA ARG A 133 3.18 3.54 -12.82
C ARG A 133 2.82 3.48 -11.34
N VAL A 134 1.92 2.57 -10.98
CA VAL A 134 1.39 2.42 -9.62
C VAL A 134 1.89 1.12 -9.01
N ALA A 135 2.57 1.21 -7.88
CA ALA A 135 2.95 0.03 -7.08
C ALA A 135 1.92 -0.23 -5.97
N PHE A 136 1.58 -1.49 -5.78
CA PHE A 136 0.59 -1.91 -4.78
C PHE A 136 0.77 -3.36 -4.34
N ASN A 137 0.32 -3.65 -3.13
CA ASN A 137 0.12 -5.02 -2.65
C ASN A 137 -1.29 -5.48 -3.02
N SER A 138 -1.45 -6.75 -3.33
CA SER A 138 -2.78 -7.35 -3.50
C SER A 138 -2.84 -8.76 -2.94
N GLN A 139 -3.99 -9.09 -2.37
CA GLN A 139 -4.42 -10.48 -2.27
C GLN A 139 -4.74 -11.01 -3.66
N VAL A 140 -4.69 -12.32 -3.81
CA VAL A 140 -4.99 -13.01 -5.06
C VAL A 140 -5.97 -14.13 -4.76
N ASP A 141 -7.15 -14.06 -5.37
CA ASP A 141 -8.19 -15.06 -5.24
C ASP A 141 -7.99 -16.20 -6.24
N GLY A 142 -8.36 -17.41 -5.84
CA GLY A 142 -8.37 -18.57 -6.73
C GLY A 142 -7.00 -19.20 -6.99
N SER A 143 -5.98 -18.85 -6.21
CA SER A 143 -4.62 -19.41 -6.31
C SER A 143 -4.03 -19.70 -4.93
N ASP A 144 -3.14 -20.69 -4.85
CA ASP A 144 -2.26 -20.94 -3.71
C ASP A 144 -1.18 -19.83 -3.57
N ARG A 145 -0.81 -19.20 -4.68
CA ARG A 145 0.02 -18.00 -4.78
C ARG A 145 -0.85 -16.78 -4.54
N ASN A 146 -1.26 -16.62 -3.28
CA ASN A 146 -2.43 -15.84 -2.89
C ASN A 146 -2.16 -14.39 -2.50
N GLN A 147 -0.93 -13.92 -2.65
CA GLN A 147 -0.51 -12.56 -2.33
C GLN A 147 0.62 -12.11 -3.25
N GLY A 148 0.77 -10.81 -3.45
CA GLY A 148 1.90 -10.28 -4.20
C GLY A 148 2.04 -8.78 -4.14
N VAL A 149 3.21 -8.32 -4.59
CA VAL A 149 3.52 -6.94 -4.96
C VAL A 149 3.43 -6.85 -6.47
N PHE A 150 2.71 -5.86 -6.94
CA PHE A 150 2.45 -5.62 -8.36
C PHE A 150 2.75 -4.18 -8.73
N VAL A 151 3.02 -3.98 -10.01
CA VAL A 151 3.06 -2.65 -10.64
C VAL A 151 2.09 -2.63 -11.80
N ALA A 152 1.19 -1.66 -11.81
CA ALA A 152 0.34 -1.37 -12.95
C ALA A 152 0.97 -0.21 -13.75
N ASP A 153 1.23 -0.45 -15.01
CA ASP A 153 1.72 0.56 -15.95
C ASP A 153 0.59 1.53 -16.34
N SER A 154 0.95 2.66 -16.93
CA SER A 154 -0.03 3.68 -17.36
C SER A 154 -1.01 3.19 -18.42
N ASP A 155 -0.67 2.14 -19.16
CA ASP A 155 -1.55 1.49 -20.14
C ASP A 155 -2.47 0.42 -19.55
N GLY A 156 -2.39 0.19 -18.22
CA GLY A 156 -3.17 -0.83 -17.50
C GLY A 156 -2.56 -2.23 -17.51
N THR A 157 -1.37 -2.40 -18.08
CA THR A 157 -0.61 -3.65 -17.97
C THR A 157 -0.16 -3.87 -16.53
N ILE A 158 -0.44 -5.05 -15.98
CA ILE A 158 -0.06 -5.40 -14.61
C ILE A 158 1.14 -6.34 -14.64
N ASN A 159 2.17 -6.00 -13.90
CA ASN A 159 3.40 -6.77 -13.75
C ASN A 159 3.53 -7.26 -12.31
N ALA A 160 3.83 -8.55 -12.13
CA ALA A 160 4.16 -9.08 -10.82
C ALA A 160 5.63 -8.78 -10.50
N ILE A 161 5.89 -8.21 -9.34
CA ILE A 161 7.22 -7.96 -8.80
C ILE A 161 7.69 -9.12 -7.94
N ALA A 162 6.84 -9.56 -7.01
CA ALA A 162 7.11 -10.69 -6.14
C ALA A 162 5.79 -11.34 -5.72
N ILE A 163 5.71 -12.64 -5.84
CA ILE A 163 4.53 -13.42 -5.46
C ILE A 163 4.86 -14.28 -4.25
N GLY A 164 3.98 -14.25 -3.29
CA GLY A 164 4.08 -15.02 -2.06
C GLY A 164 2.89 -15.92 -1.83
N CYS A 165 3.01 -16.71 -0.80
CA CYS A 165 1.93 -17.52 -0.28
C CYS A 165 1.97 -17.56 1.25
N GLY A 166 0.86 -17.30 1.87
CA GLY A 166 0.79 -17.25 3.33
C GLY A 166 -0.58 -16.82 3.83
N GLY A 167 -0.73 -16.80 5.15
CA GLY A 167 -1.91 -16.22 5.79
C GLY A 167 -1.91 -14.70 5.71
N LEU A 168 -3.10 -14.11 5.77
CA LEU A 168 -3.26 -12.66 5.82
C LEU A 168 -2.54 -12.08 7.06
N GLY A 169 -1.75 -11.02 6.84
CA GLY A 169 -1.14 -10.26 7.94
C GLY A 169 0.16 -10.83 8.50
N GLY A 170 0.94 -11.60 7.72
CA GLY A 170 2.31 -11.94 8.09
C GLY A 170 2.44 -12.80 9.35
N GLY A 171 1.69 -13.80 9.49
CA GLY A 171 1.74 -14.75 10.62
C GLY A 171 1.29 -16.15 10.24
N GLY A 172 1.07 -16.31 8.95
CA GLY A 172 0.58 -17.55 8.38
C GLY A 172 1.62 -18.66 8.30
N ASP A 173 1.28 -19.68 7.57
CA ASP A 173 2.09 -20.87 7.36
C ASP A 173 3.52 -20.50 6.90
N THR A 174 4.48 -20.71 7.80
CA THR A 174 5.92 -20.48 7.55
C THR A 174 6.56 -21.63 6.78
N THR A 175 5.79 -22.67 6.46
CA THR A 175 6.25 -23.88 5.79
C THR A 175 5.91 -23.90 4.29
N SER A 176 5.00 -23.02 3.86
CA SER A 176 4.57 -22.96 2.47
C SER A 176 5.67 -22.41 1.57
N MET A 177 6.00 -23.16 0.52
CA MET A 177 7.06 -22.86 -0.45
C MET A 177 6.51 -22.52 -1.84
N CYS A 178 5.26 -22.09 -1.92
CA CYS A 178 4.59 -21.76 -3.19
C CYS A 178 4.90 -20.36 -3.73
N GLY A 179 5.52 -19.47 -2.95
CA GLY A 179 5.97 -18.16 -3.40
C GLY A 179 7.18 -18.21 -4.35
N ASP A 180 7.54 -17.07 -4.92
CA ASP A 180 8.77 -16.91 -5.68
C ASP A 180 10.00 -17.09 -4.78
N ALA A 181 11.12 -17.52 -5.36
CA ALA A 181 12.37 -17.66 -4.62
C ALA A 181 12.85 -16.29 -4.09
N SER A 182 13.27 -16.26 -2.82
CA SER A 182 13.81 -15.06 -2.19
C SER A 182 15.33 -14.98 -2.33
N PRO A 183 15.93 -13.78 -2.49
CA PRO A 183 17.38 -13.61 -2.55
C PRO A 183 18.11 -13.94 -1.24
N ILE A 184 17.39 -14.16 -0.15
CA ILE A 184 17.95 -14.61 1.15
C ILE A 184 17.67 -16.09 1.42
N GLY A 185 17.48 -16.89 0.35
CA GLY A 185 17.03 -18.27 0.45
C GLY A 185 15.55 -18.40 0.75
N GLY A 186 15.01 -19.60 0.62
CA GLY A 186 13.58 -19.86 0.80
C GLY A 186 12.70 -19.17 -0.24
N HIS A 187 11.46 -18.87 0.14
CA HIS A 187 10.43 -18.32 -0.74
C HIS A 187 9.71 -17.15 -0.08
N PHE A 188 9.24 -16.19 -0.89
CA PHE A 188 8.39 -15.13 -0.37
C PHE A 188 7.12 -15.73 0.23
N GLY A 189 6.84 -15.33 1.45
CA GLY A 189 5.69 -15.75 2.24
C GLY A 189 4.56 -14.74 2.19
N GLY A 190 4.15 -14.24 3.36
CA GLY A 190 3.10 -13.23 3.49
C GLY A 190 3.60 -11.83 3.22
N PHE A 191 2.89 -11.10 2.35
CA PHE A 191 3.03 -9.66 2.25
C PHE A 191 2.10 -9.01 3.28
N PHE A 192 2.61 -7.97 3.92
CA PHE A 192 1.84 -7.24 4.90
C PHE A 192 0.93 -6.24 4.21
N PHE A 193 -0.33 -6.23 4.63
CA PHE A 193 -1.31 -5.27 4.19
C PHE A 193 -1.47 -4.19 5.27
N GLY A 194 -1.78 -2.99 4.82
CA GLY A 194 -1.96 -1.85 5.70
C GLY A 194 -0.97 -0.75 5.42
N THR A 195 -1.29 0.39 5.94
CA THR A 195 -0.75 1.71 5.61
C THR A 195 0.73 1.90 5.76
N VAL A 196 1.35 1.07 6.58
CA VAL A 196 2.80 1.17 6.87
C VAL A 196 3.64 0.22 6.02
N PHE A 197 3.02 -0.70 5.28
CA PHE A 197 3.69 -1.69 4.44
C PHE A 197 3.42 -1.48 2.96
N THR A 198 3.06 -0.27 2.58
CA THR A 198 2.88 0.13 1.19
C THR A 198 4.19 -0.08 0.45
N PRO A 199 4.19 -0.74 -0.72
CA PRO A 199 5.36 -0.74 -1.58
C PRO A 199 5.61 0.69 -2.06
N ASP A 200 6.88 1.08 -2.19
CA ASP A 200 7.27 2.40 -2.68
C ASP A 200 7.92 2.27 -4.05
N ILE A 201 7.52 3.12 -5.02
CA ILE A 201 8.06 3.11 -6.38
C ILE A 201 8.72 4.44 -6.71
N ASN A 202 9.94 4.38 -7.24
CA ASN A 202 10.65 5.56 -7.73
C ASN A 202 10.48 5.77 -9.26
N ASP A 203 11.04 6.85 -9.76
CA ASP A 203 10.98 7.19 -11.19
C ASP A 203 11.82 6.27 -12.08
N ALA A 204 12.81 5.57 -11.54
CA ALA A 204 13.54 4.51 -12.23
C ALA A 204 12.73 3.20 -12.36
N GLY A 205 11.59 3.11 -11.68
CA GLY A 205 10.75 1.91 -11.63
C GLY A 205 11.26 0.86 -10.63
N ASP A 206 12.18 1.22 -9.73
CA ASP A 206 12.54 0.37 -8.61
C ASP A 206 11.39 0.34 -7.62
N VAL A 207 11.17 -0.80 -6.96
CA VAL A 207 10.08 -1.01 -6.00
C VAL A 207 10.61 -1.55 -4.69
N LEU A 208 10.42 -0.77 -3.62
CA LEU A 208 10.73 -1.17 -2.25
C LEU A 208 9.53 -1.90 -1.65
N PHE A 209 9.75 -3.05 -1.01
CA PHE A 209 8.68 -3.78 -0.36
C PHE A 209 9.17 -4.61 0.83
N PHE A 210 8.28 -4.89 1.75
CA PHE A 210 8.53 -5.65 2.97
C PHE A 210 7.69 -6.93 2.99
N CYS A 211 8.30 -8.08 3.32
CA CYS A 211 7.56 -9.34 3.42
C CYS A 211 8.19 -10.35 4.39
N ASP A 212 7.40 -11.37 4.74
CA ASP A 212 7.91 -12.59 5.35
C ASP A 212 8.59 -13.48 4.30
N VAL A 213 9.57 -14.29 4.75
CA VAL A 213 10.26 -15.29 3.95
C VAL A 213 10.14 -16.65 4.63
N ASN A 214 9.69 -17.64 3.90
CA ASN A 214 9.53 -19.01 4.36
C ASN A 214 10.75 -19.83 4.00
N GLY A 215 11.40 -20.45 4.99
CA GLY A 215 12.58 -21.30 4.79
C GLY A 215 13.86 -20.57 4.36
N GLY A 216 13.91 -19.24 4.51
CA GLY A 216 15.10 -18.44 4.24
C GLY A 216 15.99 -18.23 5.47
N ASP A 217 17.12 -17.53 5.27
CA ASP A 217 18.09 -17.19 6.32
C ASP A 217 17.49 -16.27 7.39
N SER A 218 16.47 -15.51 7.02
CA SER A 218 15.68 -14.66 7.91
C SER A 218 14.21 -14.78 7.56
N ARG A 219 13.38 -14.68 8.60
CA ARG A 219 11.92 -14.73 8.43
C ARG A 219 11.33 -13.48 7.82
N ARG A 220 11.97 -12.31 7.99
CA ARG A 220 11.45 -11.00 7.57
C ARG A 220 12.54 -10.13 7.02
N ALA A 221 12.25 -9.47 5.91
CA ALA A 221 13.19 -8.56 5.30
C ALA A 221 12.51 -7.46 4.49
N LEU A 222 13.27 -6.39 4.28
CA LEU A 222 13.00 -5.32 3.34
C LEU A 222 13.77 -5.61 2.07
N PHE A 223 13.11 -5.54 0.93
CA PHE A 223 13.65 -5.86 -0.40
C PHE A 223 13.46 -4.70 -1.36
N LEU A 224 14.36 -4.62 -2.33
CA LEU A 224 14.29 -3.67 -3.43
C LEU A 224 14.33 -4.43 -4.76
N TYR A 225 13.25 -4.31 -5.53
CA TYR A 225 13.24 -4.71 -6.94
C TYR A 225 13.85 -3.60 -7.77
N ARG A 226 14.80 -3.94 -8.65
CA ARG A 226 15.46 -3.02 -9.57
C ARG A 226 14.71 -3.00 -10.90
N GLY A 227 14.05 -1.90 -11.23
CA GLY A 227 13.25 -1.77 -12.45
C GLY A 227 14.04 -2.02 -13.74
N ALA A 228 15.31 -1.62 -13.78
CA ALA A 228 16.14 -1.77 -14.95
C ALA A 228 16.61 -3.21 -15.24
N SER A 229 16.86 -4.03 -14.19
CA SER A 229 17.39 -5.39 -14.32
C SER A 229 16.35 -6.48 -14.05
N GLY A 230 15.26 -6.16 -13.36
CA GLY A 230 14.31 -7.14 -12.85
C GLY A 230 14.82 -7.93 -11.62
N GLU A 231 15.97 -7.57 -11.08
CA GLU A 231 16.57 -8.22 -9.93
C GLU A 231 15.92 -7.74 -8.63
N ILE A 232 15.73 -8.66 -7.67
CA ILE A 232 15.34 -8.33 -6.31
C ILE A 232 16.57 -8.49 -5.42
N VAL A 233 16.92 -7.43 -4.68
CA VAL A 233 18.03 -7.43 -3.73
C VAL A 233 17.53 -7.25 -2.31
N LYS A 234 18.26 -7.80 -1.33
CA LYS A 234 17.99 -7.56 0.08
C LYS A 234 18.48 -6.16 0.46
N VAL A 235 17.61 -5.39 1.13
CA VAL A 235 17.97 -4.12 1.78
C VAL A 235 18.45 -4.40 3.22
N ALA A 236 17.59 -5.00 4.04
CA ALA A 236 17.89 -5.38 5.41
C ALA A 236 17.00 -6.53 5.87
N ALA A 237 17.51 -7.38 6.73
CA ALA A 237 16.77 -8.51 7.29
C ALA A 237 16.98 -8.61 8.81
N VAL A 238 16.06 -9.22 9.51
CA VAL A 238 16.24 -9.60 10.90
C VAL A 238 17.44 -10.54 11.01
N GLY A 239 18.36 -10.25 11.94
CA GLY A 239 19.61 -10.98 12.11
C GLY A 239 20.81 -10.38 11.38
N ASP A 240 20.63 -9.46 10.42
CA ASP A 240 21.75 -8.76 9.76
C ASP A 240 22.55 -7.94 10.78
N PRO A 241 23.87 -7.76 10.56
CA PRO A 241 24.69 -6.87 11.39
C PRO A 241 24.15 -5.43 11.37
N SER A 242 24.05 -4.82 12.55
CA SER A 242 23.62 -3.41 12.67
C SER A 242 24.84 -2.47 12.72
N PRO A 243 24.83 -1.35 11.98
CA PRO A 243 25.91 -0.34 12.04
C PRO A 243 26.12 0.31 13.42
N ILE A 244 25.16 0.17 14.32
CA ILE A 244 25.26 0.67 15.70
C ILE A 244 25.66 -0.42 16.70
N GLY A 245 26.05 -1.60 16.20
CA GLY A 245 26.44 -2.77 16.99
C GLY A 245 25.34 -3.82 17.12
N GLY A 246 25.76 -5.07 17.35
CA GLY A 246 24.85 -6.21 17.40
C GLY A 246 24.21 -6.54 16.05
N THR A 247 23.00 -7.06 16.10
CA THR A 247 22.19 -7.42 14.92
C THR A 247 20.82 -6.78 14.98
N PHE A 248 20.14 -6.64 13.84
CA PHE A 248 18.76 -6.21 13.80
C PHE A 248 17.85 -7.25 14.44
N GLY A 249 17.13 -6.86 15.47
CA GLY A 249 16.05 -7.65 16.08
C GLY A 249 14.72 -7.47 15.33
N ALA A 250 14.56 -6.30 14.72
CA ALA A 250 13.42 -5.98 13.87
C ALA A 250 13.83 -5.01 12.76
N VAL A 251 13.23 -5.18 11.59
CA VAL A 251 13.35 -4.29 10.44
C VAL A 251 11.94 -3.84 10.09
N GLY A 252 11.74 -2.55 9.88
CA GLY A 252 10.46 -1.94 9.52
C GLY A 252 10.41 -1.49 8.06
N PRO A 253 9.34 -0.82 7.69
CA PRO A 253 9.20 -0.20 6.38
C PRO A 253 10.16 0.98 6.22
N GLY A 254 10.32 1.41 4.98
CA GLY A 254 11.16 2.54 4.61
C GLY A 254 10.62 3.25 3.39
N SER A 255 11.34 4.26 2.92
CA SER A 255 11.09 4.95 1.67
C SER A 255 12.31 4.94 0.74
N LEU A 256 12.07 5.22 -0.54
CA LEU A 256 12.99 5.03 -1.66
C LEU A 256 13.10 6.32 -2.47
N ASN A 257 14.33 6.78 -2.79
CA ASN A 257 14.52 7.87 -3.74
C ASN A 257 14.83 7.37 -5.17
N SER A 258 14.86 8.30 -6.14
CA SER A 258 15.13 7.95 -7.54
C SER A 258 16.56 7.48 -7.79
N ASN A 259 17.49 7.70 -6.86
CA ASN A 259 18.86 7.17 -6.92
C ASN A 259 18.94 5.71 -6.44
N GLY A 260 17.83 5.13 -5.98
CA GLY A 260 17.75 3.77 -5.45
C GLY A 260 18.31 3.62 -4.04
N LYS A 261 18.43 4.71 -3.28
CA LYS A 261 18.76 4.68 -1.84
C LYS A 261 17.49 4.49 -1.03
N VAL A 262 17.60 3.73 0.05
CA VAL A 262 16.47 3.41 0.93
C VAL A 262 16.77 3.88 2.33
N VAL A 263 15.86 4.63 2.93
CA VAL A 263 15.87 4.97 4.35
C VAL A 263 14.80 4.17 5.08
N PHE A 264 15.15 3.58 6.24
CA PHE A 264 14.25 2.67 6.95
C PHE A 264 14.47 2.69 8.46
N LEU A 265 13.44 2.23 9.18
CA LEU A 265 13.48 2.04 10.63
C LEU A 265 13.91 0.62 10.96
N ALA A 266 14.79 0.46 11.95
CA ALA A 266 15.11 -0.85 12.50
C ALA A 266 15.45 -0.74 13.99
N SER A 267 15.28 -1.86 14.71
CA SER A 267 15.63 -1.96 16.13
C SER A 267 16.68 -3.05 16.33
N PRO A 268 17.73 -2.82 17.09
CA PRO A 268 18.63 -3.88 17.54
C PRO A 268 17.93 -4.97 18.36
N VAL A 269 18.55 -6.13 18.47
CA VAL A 269 18.05 -7.22 19.33
C VAL A 269 17.93 -6.71 20.77
N GLY A 270 16.78 -6.93 21.38
CA GLY A 270 16.46 -6.50 22.75
C GLY A 270 15.76 -5.15 22.86
N GLU A 271 15.67 -4.38 21.77
CA GLU A 271 14.87 -3.16 21.70
C GLU A 271 13.53 -3.45 20.99
N THR A 272 12.42 -3.12 21.63
CA THR A 272 11.09 -3.43 21.07
C THR A 272 10.26 -2.19 20.70
N ILE A 273 10.67 -1.00 21.14
CA ILE A 273 9.84 0.22 21.04
C ILE A 273 10.61 1.40 20.43
N ASN A 274 11.94 1.42 20.55
CA ASN A 274 12.76 2.50 20.06
C ASN A 274 13.45 2.09 18.76
N SER A 275 12.99 2.64 17.66
CA SER A 275 13.61 2.42 16.36
C SER A 275 14.75 3.40 16.15
N ASN A 276 15.73 2.96 15.40
CA ASN A 276 16.82 3.77 14.89
C ASN A 276 16.68 3.90 13.38
N LEU A 277 17.26 4.92 12.81
CA LEU A 277 17.13 5.27 11.41
C LEU A 277 18.40 4.91 10.66
N PHE A 278 18.26 4.17 9.58
CA PHE A 278 19.32 3.67 8.73
C PHE A 278 19.09 4.04 7.28
N MET A 279 20.17 4.09 6.51
CA MET A 279 20.12 4.23 5.05
C MET A 279 20.87 3.06 4.42
N TRP A 280 20.28 2.47 3.41
CA TRP A 280 20.90 1.49 2.52
C TRP A 280 21.24 2.15 1.19
N ASP A 281 22.47 1.95 0.73
CA ASP A 281 22.96 2.40 -0.57
C ASP A 281 23.79 1.26 -1.19
N ASN A 282 23.30 0.66 -2.28
CA ASN A 282 24.00 -0.36 -3.05
C ASN A 282 24.66 -1.47 -2.21
N GLY A 283 23.93 -2.04 -1.26
CA GLY A 283 24.38 -3.14 -0.41
C GLY A 283 25.03 -2.71 0.91
N VAL A 284 25.23 -1.44 1.13
CA VAL A 284 25.84 -0.90 2.36
C VAL A 284 24.77 -0.23 3.22
N VAL A 285 24.63 -0.71 4.45
CA VAL A 285 23.75 -0.07 5.46
C VAL A 285 24.59 0.84 6.35
N THR A 286 24.15 2.08 6.50
CA THR A 286 24.77 3.09 7.37
C THR A 286 23.77 3.63 8.37
N LYS A 287 24.28 4.10 9.52
CA LYS A 287 23.45 4.80 10.51
C LYS A 287 23.11 6.20 9.98
N VAL A 288 21.83 6.57 10.03
CA VAL A 288 21.36 7.95 9.88
C VAL A 288 21.27 8.60 11.26
N ALA A 289 20.40 8.10 12.12
CA ALA A 289 20.24 8.60 13.48
C ALA A 289 19.89 7.47 14.44
N ALA A 290 20.38 7.53 15.65
CA ALA A 290 20.08 6.55 16.70
C ALA A 290 19.64 7.23 17.99
N ILE A 291 18.94 6.47 18.83
CA ILE A 291 18.62 6.89 20.19
C ILE A 291 19.92 7.17 20.94
N GLY A 292 19.97 8.34 21.59
CA GLY A 292 21.17 8.82 22.29
C GLY A 292 22.10 9.68 21.43
N ASP A 293 21.96 9.71 20.11
CA ASP A 293 22.73 10.62 19.26
C ASP A 293 22.39 12.10 19.58
N PRO A 294 23.35 13.02 19.39
CA PRO A 294 23.11 14.45 19.56
C PRO A 294 22.01 14.94 18.61
N ALA A 295 21.10 15.78 19.13
CA ALA A 295 20.00 16.36 18.37
C ALA A 295 20.24 17.86 18.07
N PRO A 296 19.62 18.44 17.03
CA PRO A 296 19.78 19.84 16.70
C PRO A 296 19.26 20.75 17.84
N GLY A 297 20.07 21.76 18.19
CA GLY A 297 19.79 22.66 19.33
C GLY A 297 20.15 22.10 20.69
N GLY A 298 20.89 20.97 20.77
CA GLY A 298 21.34 20.30 21.97
C GLY A 298 20.40 19.23 22.49
N GLY A 299 20.89 18.42 23.45
CA GLY A 299 20.20 17.21 23.91
C GLY A 299 20.45 16.01 23.02
N THR A 300 19.62 14.97 23.17
CA THR A 300 19.76 13.71 22.44
C THR A 300 18.41 13.21 21.95
N TYR A 301 18.42 12.44 20.87
CA TYR A 301 17.23 11.72 20.40
C TYR A 301 16.79 10.67 21.41
N THR A 302 15.49 10.69 21.74
CA THR A 302 14.85 9.72 22.64
C THR A 302 13.69 8.97 21.97
N GLY A 303 13.34 9.34 20.72
CA GLY A 303 12.38 8.65 19.88
C GLY A 303 12.54 9.06 18.43
N LEU A 304 12.74 8.09 17.55
CA LEU A 304 12.84 8.26 16.09
C LEU A 304 11.75 7.49 15.35
N GLY A 305 11.33 6.37 15.91
CA GLY A 305 10.14 5.61 15.51
C GLY A 305 9.61 4.96 16.77
N THR A 306 8.52 5.49 17.29
CA THR A 306 7.99 5.12 18.61
C THR A 306 6.81 4.17 18.53
N GLU A 307 6.39 3.78 17.33
CA GLU A 307 5.29 2.87 17.10
C GLU A 307 5.81 1.53 16.57
N SER A 308 5.25 0.46 17.09
CA SER A 308 5.56 -0.90 16.65
C SER A 308 4.29 -1.72 16.50
N PHE A 309 4.33 -2.70 15.60
CA PHE A 309 3.28 -3.69 15.40
C PHE A 309 3.75 -5.03 15.96
N GLY A 310 2.95 -5.60 16.85
CA GLY A 310 3.21 -6.92 17.44
C GLY A 310 2.52 -8.02 16.63
N PHE A 311 3.25 -9.12 16.41
CA PHE A 311 2.72 -10.33 15.76
C PHE A 311 2.35 -11.39 16.77
N GLN A 312 1.53 -12.36 16.36
CA GLN A 312 1.12 -13.49 17.20
C GLN A 312 2.30 -14.36 17.67
N ASP A 313 3.42 -14.32 16.95
CA ASP A 313 4.65 -15.01 17.30
C ASP A 313 5.49 -14.28 18.35
N GLY A 314 4.99 -13.17 18.90
CA GLY A 314 5.68 -12.35 19.90
C GLY A 314 6.72 -11.40 19.34
N THR A 315 6.90 -11.33 18.01
CA THR A 315 7.81 -10.36 17.39
C THR A 315 7.12 -9.00 17.22
N PHE A 316 7.95 -7.93 17.24
CA PHE A 316 7.49 -6.57 16.99
C PHE A 316 8.33 -6.01 15.84
N ILE A 317 7.69 -5.24 14.96
CA ILE A 317 8.38 -4.46 13.94
C ILE A 317 8.07 -2.98 14.12
N PRO A 318 9.06 -2.09 13.93
CA PRO A 318 8.81 -0.66 13.93
C PRO A 318 7.93 -0.31 12.72
N ILE A 319 6.86 0.44 12.95
CA ILE A 319 5.91 0.79 11.89
C ILE A 319 5.76 2.29 11.67
N GLY A 320 6.43 3.09 12.44
CA GLY A 320 6.34 4.51 12.17
C GLY A 320 6.62 5.42 13.35
N PRO A 321 6.61 6.70 13.08
CA PRO A 321 6.44 7.37 11.78
C PRO A 321 7.58 7.02 10.81
N VAL A 322 7.23 6.61 9.58
CA VAL A 322 8.21 6.22 8.57
C VAL A 322 8.97 7.47 8.09
N PRO A 323 10.29 7.42 7.97
CA PRO A 323 11.08 8.51 7.37
C PRO A 323 10.82 8.60 5.86
N ASP A 324 11.08 9.76 5.27
CA ASP A 324 11.03 9.95 3.83
C ASP A 324 12.33 10.56 3.30
N ILE A 325 12.72 10.23 2.05
CA ILE A 325 13.97 10.64 1.42
C ILE A 325 13.73 11.17 0.02
N ASN A 326 14.32 12.34 -0.30
CA ASN A 326 14.30 12.90 -1.65
C ASN A 326 15.56 12.55 -2.46
N ASP A 327 15.59 12.95 -3.74
CA ASP A 327 16.70 12.64 -4.66
C ASP A 327 18.01 13.41 -4.37
N SER A 328 17.96 14.41 -3.49
CA SER A 328 19.13 15.09 -2.95
C SER A 328 19.67 14.47 -1.66
N ASP A 329 19.16 13.27 -1.30
CA ASP A 329 19.49 12.56 -0.06
C ASP A 329 19.11 13.33 1.21
N GLN A 330 18.16 14.26 1.14
CA GLN A 330 17.59 14.87 2.33
C GLN A 330 16.57 13.90 2.93
N ILE A 331 16.65 13.70 4.24
CA ILE A 331 15.83 12.73 4.97
C ILE A 331 14.96 13.47 5.98
N ALA A 332 13.64 13.42 5.80
CA ALA A 332 12.67 13.94 6.75
C ALA A 332 12.24 12.85 7.72
N PHE A 333 12.30 13.11 9.01
CA PHE A 333 11.88 12.16 10.04
C PHE A 333 11.32 12.85 11.28
N ARG A 334 10.38 12.19 11.94
CA ARG A 334 9.87 12.64 13.23
C ARG A 334 10.88 12.30 14.33
N ALA A 335 11.16 13.25 15.19
CA ALA A 335 12.07 13.07 16.31
C ALA A 335 11.46 13.54 17.65
N ILE A 336 11.83 12.84 18.72
CA ILE A 336 11.62 13.27 20.11
C ILE A 336 12.99 13.47 20.73
N VAL A 337 13.18 14.61 21.40
CA VAL A 337 14.46 15.03 21.97
C VAL A 337 14.29 15.39 23.44
N SER A 338 15.30 15.05 24.26
CA SER A 338 15.38 15.46 25.66
C SER A 338 16.79 15.92 26.04
N GLY A 339 16.89 16.67 27.14
CA GLY A 339 18.18 17.13 27.67
C GLY A 339 18.78 18.34 26.96
N GLY A 340 18.00 19.15 26.28
CA GLY A 340 18.45 20.37 25.59
C GLY A 340 17.24 21.20 25.24
N ILE A 341 17.08 21.57 23.95
CA ILE A 341 15.79 22.02 23.44
C ILE A 341 14.90 20.78 23.41
N THR A 342 14.24 20.54 24.54
CA THR A 342 13.33 19.40 24.70
C THR A 342 12.10 19.60 23.85
N GLY A 343 11.76 18.61 23.02
CA GLY A 343 10.58 18.72 22.17
C GLY A 343 10.41 17.51 21.25
N ARG A 344 9.42 17.63 20.39
CA ARG A 344 9.14 16.72 19.29
C ARG A 344 8.82 17.53 18.05
N GLY A 345 9.13 16.97 16.89
CA GLY A 345 8.92 17.67 15.63
C GLY A 345 9.45 16.88 14.45
N ILE A 346 9.56 17.54 13.33
CA ILE A 346 10.17 17.02 12.12
C ILE A 346 11.58 17.60 11.99
N VAL A 347 12.54 16.70 11.86
CA VAL A 347 13.93 16.99 11.54
C VAL A 347 14.15 16.65 10.07
N VAL A 348 14.90 17.48 9.38
CA VAL A 348 15.44 17.14 8.06
C VAL A 348 16.96 17.07 8.15
N ARG A 349 17.50 15.93 7.73
CA ARG A 349 18.95 15.73 7.60
C ARG A 349 19.37 16.04 6.18
N THR A 350 20.41 16.89 6.05
CA THR A 350 21.09 17.14 4.78
C THR A 350 22.57 16.80 4.97
N GLY A 351 23.03 15.74 4.31
CA GLY A 351 24.36 15.17 4.55
C GLY A 351 24.51 14.65 5.98
N GLN A 352 25.33 15.32 6.81
CA GLN A 352 25.54 14.97 8.21
C GLN A 352 24.91 15.99 9.19
N VAL A 353 24.15 16.94 8.68
CA VAL A 353 23.56 18.03 9.49
C VAL A 353 22.08 17.80 9.67
N ASP A 354 21.64 17.76 10.93
CA ASP A 354 20.23 17.71 11.32
C ASP A 354 19.73 19.11 11.61
N GLU A 355 18.57 19.44 11.06
CA GLU A 355 17.89 20.72 11.28
C GLU A 355 16.44 20.50 11.68
N TRP A 356 15.97 21.21 12.72
CA TRP A 356 14.54 21.29 12.98
C TRP A 356 13.86 22.07 11.85
N TYR A 357 13.01 21.39 11.09
CA TYR A 357 12.14 22.08 10.16
C TYR A 357 10.94 22.68 10.89
N VAL A 358 10.33 21.90 11.77
CA VAL A 358 9.22 22.35 12.61
C VAL A 358 9.21 21.54 13.91
N LYS A 359 8.93 22.17 15.02
CA LYS A 359 8.87 21.51 16.35
C LYS A 359 7.76 22.10 17.21
N VAL A 360 7.44 21.40 18.27
CA VAL A 360 6.54 21.91 19.31
C VAL A 360 7.37 22.81 20.27
N PRO A 361 6.90 24.03 20.61
CA PRO A 361 5.64 24.70 20.26
C PRO A 361 5.79 25.82 19.20
N ASP A 362 6.42 25.57 18.08
CA ASP A 362 6.55 26.57 17.02
C ASP A 362 5.19 27.14 16.61
N PRO A 363 5.12 28.43 16.20
CA PRO A 363 3.88 29.02 15.72
C PRO A 363 3.41 28.41 14.40
N THR A 364 2.10 28.25 14.23
CA THR A 364 1.53 27.83 12.95
C THR A 364 1.29 29.03 12.02
N PRO A 365 1.23 28.85 10.70
CA PRO A 365 1.00 29.94 9.75
C PRO A 365 -0.41 30.58 9.86
N ILE A 366 -1.30 29.98 10.65
CA ILE A 366 -2.68 30.43 10.84
C ILE A 366 -2.95 30.92 12.27
N GLY A 367 -1.91 31.12 13.06
CA GLY A 367 -1.98 31.48 14.49
C GLY A 367 -2.06 30.25 15.40
N GLY A 368 -1.72 30.47 16.68
CA GLY A 368 -1.55 29.37 17.62
C GLY A 368 -0.22 28.65 17.47
N THR A 369 -0.09 27.48 18.08
CA THR A 369 1.18 26.73 18.12
C THR A 369 0.95 25.25 17.84
N TYR A 370 1.92 24.60 17.20
CA TYR A 370 1.93 23.16 17.04
C TYR A 370 1.96 22.44 18.39
N PHE A 371 1.21 21.35 18.48
CA PHE A 371 1.10 20.53 19.70
C PHE A 371 1.66 19.12 19.50
N ASP A 372 1.40 18.51 18.34
CA ASP A 372 1.99 17.25 17.89
C ASP A 372 2.04 17.22 16.37
N MET A 373 2.89 16.37 15.81
CA MET A 373 2.98 16.16 14.38
C MET A 373 3.33 14.72 14.07
N GLN A 374 2.82 14.27 12.94
CA GLN A 374 3.08 12.94 12.40
C GLN A 374 4.32 12.96 11.50
N ALA A 375 4.54 11.86 10.78
CA ALA A 375 5.59 11.78 9.76
C ALA A 375 5.39 12.85 8.65
N ALA A 376 6.45 13.18 7.96
CA ALA A 376 6.45 14.12 6.84
C ALA A 376 6.89 13.43 5.56
N SER A 377 6.27 13.80 4.43
CA SER A 377 6.78 13.56 3.09
C SER A 377 7.63 14.74 2.66
N ILE A 378 8.73 14.48 1.92
CA ILE A 378 9.67 15.50 1.43
C ILE A 378 9.78 15.43 -0.10
N ASN A 379 9.68 16.58 -0.78
CA ASN A 379 9.92 16.67 -2.21
C ASN A 379 11.37 17.06 -2.55
N ASN A 380 11.70 17.05 -3.85
CA ASN A 380 13.06 17.37 -4.33
C ASN A 380 13.44 18.86 -4.18
N ALA A 381 12.49 19.73 -3.87
CA ALA A 381 12.75 21.12 -3.51
C ALA A 381 13.04 21.30 -2.00
N GLY A 382 13.07 20.22 -1.22
CA GLY A 382 13.25 20.26 0.23
C GLY A 382 12.05 20.77 1.01
N GLN A 383 10.87 20.84 0.38
CA GLN A 383 9.63 21.16 1.07
C GLN A 383 9.04 19.89 1.67
N ILE A 384 8.42 20.01 2.83
CA ILE A 384 7.72 18.91 3.47
C ILE A 384 6.21 19.16 3.55
N ALA A 385 5.43 18.06 3.51
CA ALA A 385 4.03 18.05 3.92
C ALA A 385 3.87 17.16 5.15
N PHE A 386 3.13 17.62 6.14
CA PHE A 386 2.91 16.89 7.38
C PHE A 386 1.52 17.17 7.96
N PHE A 387 0.99 16.19 8.65
CA PHE A 387 -0.21 16.35 9.46
C PHE A 387 0.17 16.76 10.88
N ALA A 388 -0.50 17.76 11.42
CA ALA A 388 -0.23 18.23 12.79
C ALA A 388 -1.51 18.52 13.57
N ASP A 389 -1.42 18.24 14.86
CA ASP A 389 -2.31 18.81 15.86
C ASP A 389 -1.74 20.15 16.31
N TYR A 390 -2.58 21.16 16.44
CA TYR A 390 -2.18 22.49 16.91
C TYR A 390 -3.20 23.08 17.86
N ARG A 391 -2.78 24.10 18.59
CA ARG A 391 -3.62 24.86 19.52
C ARG A 391 -3.85 26.26 18.98
N PRO A 392 -5.04 26.57 18.44
CA PRO A 392 -5.40 27.94 18.06
C PRO A 392 -5.37 28.90 19.27
N THR A 393 -5.79 28.40 20.42
CA THR A 393 -5.65 29.04 21.74
C THR A 393 -5.15 28.02 22.76
N PRO A 394 -4.68 28.42 23.97
CA PRO A 394 -4.18 27.46 24.95
C PRO A 394 -5.15 26.31 25.31
N ASP A 395 -6.45 26.59 25.21
CA ASP A 395 -7.51 25.67 25.66
C ASP A 395 -8.21 24.93 24.50
N THR A 396 -7.87 25.22 23.25
CA THR A 396 -8.51 24.62 22.06
C THR A 396 -7.53 23.80 21.25
N PHE A 397 -8.05 22.76 20.59
CA PHE A 397 -7.29 21.91 19.69
C PHE A 397 -7.95 21.87 18.33
N ASN A 398 -7.11 21.81 17.29
CA ASN A 398 -7.52 21.53 15.94
C ASN A 398 -6.40 20.74 15.24
N SER A 399 -6.67 20.18 14.08
CA SER A 399 -5.72 19.37 13.32
C SER A 399 -5.83 19.67 11.84
N GLY A 400 -4.74 19.43 11.10
CA GLY A 400 -4.75 19.61 9.66
C GLY A 400 -3.42 19.34 8.99
N TRP A 401 -3.42 19.50 7.68
CA TRP A 401 -2.26 19.41 6.83
C TRP A 401 -1.59 20.75 6.64
N PHE A 402 -0.27 20.75 6.78
CA PHE A 402 0.61 21.88 6.55
C PHE A 402 1.71 21.49 5.58
N ALA A 403 2.24 22.45 4.83
CA ALA A 403 3.34 22.20 3.90
C ALA A 403 4.25 23.42 3.77
N GLY A 404 5.48 23.20 3.33
CA GLY A 404 6.49 24.23 3.09
C GLY A 404 7.87 23.84 3.56
N ALA A 405 8.67 24.85 3.88
CA ALA A 405 10.00 24.75 4.44
C ALA A 405 10.18 25.83 5.51
N PRO A 406 11.24 25.78 6.34
CA PRO A 406 11.52 26.78 7.35
C PRO A 406 11.40 28.22 6.82
N GLY A 407 10.61 29.04 7.53
CA GLY A 407 10.32 30.44 7.14
C GLY A 407 9.22 30.63 6.08
N ASN A 408 8.71 29.56 5.47
CA ASN A 408 7.67 29.63 4.44
C ASN A 408 6.63 28.50 4.59
N TRP A 409 5.98 28.47 5.75
CA TRP A 409 4.93 27.49 6.03
C TRP A 409 3.57 27.97 5.52
N ARG A 410 2.78 27.07 4.97
CA ARG A 410 1.39 27.31 4.60
C ARG A 410 0.46 26.28 5.23
N LYS A 411 -0.77 26.69 5.49
CA LYS A 411 -1.88 25.78 5.71
C LYS A 411 -2.28 25.16 4.37
N VAL A 412 -2.48 23.86 4.34
CA VAL A 412 -3.15 23.16 3.24
C VAL A 412 -4.65 23.09 3.53
N VAL A 413 -5.01 22.47 4.64
CA VAL A 413 -6.38 22.31 5.11
C VAL A 413 -6.37 22.01 6.61
N VAL A 414 -7.39 22.50 7.33
CA VAL A 414 -7.63 22.12 8.73
C VAL A 414 -9.09 21.73 8.92
N PHE A 415 -9.42 21.08 10.04
CA PHE A 415 -10.82 20.78 10.35
C PHE A 415 -11.65 22.07 10.34
N PHE A 416 -12.85 21.95 9.82
CA PHE A 416 -13.86 22.99 9.60
C PHE A 416 -13.56 23.97 8.47
N ASP A 417 -12.45 23.82 7.73
CA ASP A 417 -12.27 24.55 6.48
C ASP A 417 -13.37 24.20 5.47
N PRO A 418 -13.81 25.16 4.65
CA PRO A 418 -14.76 24.88 3.58
C PRO A 418 -14.10 24.04 2.47
N ILE A 419 -14.75 22.94 2.10
CA ILE A 419 -14.35 22.07 0.99
C ILE A 419 -15.60 21.68 0.21
N ASP A 420 -15.61 21.89 -1.10
CA ASP A 420 -16.62 21.37 -2.03
C ASP A 420 -18.08 21.62 -1.57
N GLY A 421 -18.35 22.84 -1.07
CA GLY A 421 -19.67 23.25 -0.58
C GLY A 421 -20.05 22.76 0.82
N GLY A 422 -19.18 21.99 1.49
CA GLY A 422 -19.32 21.54 2.87
C GLY A 422 -18.21 22.04 3.77
N GLN A 423 -18.10 21.44 4.94
CA GLN A 423 -17.00 21.65 5.89
C GLN A 423 -16.18 20.38 6.06
N CYS A 424 -14.89 20.52 6.21
CA CYS A 424 -13.98 19.44 6.54
C CYS A 424 -14.23 18.93 7.95
N LEU A 425 -14.87 17.79 8.11
CA LEU A 425 -15.16 17.15 9.40
C LEU A 425 -14.19 16.03 9.75
N GLY A 426 -13.39 15.57 8.78
CA GLY A 426 -12.39 14.54 8.97
C GLY A 426 -11.26 14.66 7.95
N LEU A 427 -10.05 14.33 8.40
CA LEU A 427 -8.84 14.26 7.58
C LEU A 427 -8.07 12.99 7.97
N ALA A 428 -7.47 12.31 7.01
CA ALA A 428 -6.49 11.29 7.36
C ALA A 428 -5.23 11.93 7.89
N PHE A 429 -4.69 11.34 8.91
CA PHE A 429 -3.29 11.50 9.26
C PHE A 429 -2.50 10.28 8.78
N SER A 430 -1.37 10.50 8.14
CA SER A 430 -0.54 9.40 7.65
C SER A 430 0.60 9.12 8.61
N ARG A 431 0.79 7.84 8.93
CA ARG A 431 2.01 7.33 9.59
C ARG A 431 3.10 7.03 8.60
N ASN A 432 2.72 6.92 7.34
CA ASN A 432 3.58 6.72 6.19
C ASN A 432 3.18 7.73 5.10
N PRO A 433 3.74 8.93 5.15
CA PRO A 433 3.34 10.03 4.26
C PRO A 433 4.00 9.95 2.89
N MET A 434 4.53 8.79 2.48
CA MET A 434 5.21 8.65 1.20
C MET A 434 4.39 9.29 0.08
N GLN A 435 5.06 10.13 -0.70
CA GLN A 435 4.46 10.78 -1.87
C GLN A 435 3.19 11.61 -1.58
N THR A 436 3.08 12.21 -0.40
CA THR A 436 1.95 13.11 -0.08
C THR A 436 2.12 14.50 -0.71
N ILE A 437 3.34 14.92 -1.00
CA ILE A 437 3.69 16.20 -1.63
C ILE A 437 4.36 15.98 -2.98
N ASP A 438 3.92 16.70 -4.02
CA ASP A 438 4.54 16.66 -5.34
C ASP A 438 5.74 17.62 -5.48
N ALA A 439 6.41 17.57 -6.63
CA ALA A 439 7.56 18.44 -6.94
C ALA A 439 7.21 19.93 -6.95
N ALA A 440 5.96 20.30 -7.22
CA ALA A 440 5.48 21.68 -7.20
C ALA A 440 5.10 22.15 -5.77
N GLY A 441 5.04 21.22 -4.82
CA GLY A 441 4.62 21.50 -3.45
C GLY A 441 3.12 21.33 -3.22
N ASN A 442 2.35 20.78 -4.17
CA ASN A 442 0.95 20.46 -3.95
C ASN A 442 0.82 19.22 -3.05
N VAL A 443 -0.25 19.16 -2.28
CA VAL A 443 -0.44 18.11 -1.27
C VAL A 443 -1.72 17.35 -1.54
N VAL A 444 -1.63 16.03 -1.69
CA VAL A 444 -2.79 15.16 -1.82
C VAL A 444 -3.27 14.68 -0.46
N PHE A 445 -4.57 14.70 -0.24
CA PHE A 445 -5.19 14.20 0.98
C PHE A 445 -6.63 13.79 0.71
N TRP A 446 -7.21 13.01 1.63
CA TRP A 446 -8.64 12.83 1.64
C TRP A 446 -9.30 13.66 2.73
N ALA A 447 -10.54 14.07 2.48
CA ALA A 447 -11.38 14.75 3.43
C ALA A 447 -12.74 14.07 3.58
N ASN A 448 -13.30 14.22 4.77
CA ASN A 448 -14.65 13.78 5.09
C ASN A 448 -15.49 15.02 5.36
N LEU A 449 -16.64 15.15 4.71
CA LEU A 449 -17.58 16.24 4.89
C LEU A 449 -18.81 15.82 5.71
N ASP A 450 -18.93 14.54 6.01
CA ASP A 450 -19.96 14.01 6.91
C ASP A 450 -19.32 13.45 8.20
N SER A 451 -20.13 13.24 9.22
CA SER A 451 -19.67 12.71 10.50
C SER A 451 -19.42 11.20 10.52
N ASN A 452 -19.53 10.51 9.37
CA ASN A 452 -19.47 9.05 9.26
C ASN A 452 -18.04 8.49 9.34
N GLY A 453 -17.01 9.36 9.26
CA GLY A 453 -15.61 8.96 9.29
C GLY A 453 -15.13 8.26 8.00
N ASN A 454 -15.93 8.22 6.94
CA ASN A 454 -15.56 7.67 5.66
C ASN A 454 -14.99 8.78 4.76
N ALA A 455 -13.84 8.53 4.12
CA ALA A 455 -13.30 9.44 3.12
C ALA A 455 -14.31 9.60 1.98
N ASP A 456 -14.78 10.82 1.76
CA ASP A 456 -15.77 11.11 0.73
C ASP A 456 -15.28 12.10 -0.33
N ARG A 457 -14.08 12.67 -0.16
CA ARG A 457 -13.39 13.53 -1.12
C ARG A 457 -11.92 13.18 -1.21
N LEU A 458 -11.43 12.99 -2.42
CA LEU A 458 -10.00 13.02 -2.74
C LEU A 458 -9.65 14.42 -3.21
N VAL A 459 -8.69 15.05 -2.57
CA VAL A 459 -8.39 16.47 -2.74
C VAL A 459 -6.90 16.68 -3.01
N LEU A 460 -6.58 17.56 -3.95
CA LEU A 460 -5.25 18.09 -4.18
C LEU A 460 -5.22 19.57 -3.72
N GLY A 461 -4.48 19.86 -2.67
CA GLY A 461 -4.27 21.21 -2.15
C GLY A 461 -3.09 21.88 -2.85
N LEU A 462 -3.38 22.88 -3.68
CA LEU A 462 -2.40 23.59 -4.49
C LEU A 462 -1.59 24.60 -3.68
N THR A 463 -0.43 24.98 -4.20
CA THR A 463 0.47 25.96 -3.55
C THR A 463 -0.11 27.35 -3.49
N ASP A 464 -1.06 27.70 -4.36
CA ASP A 464 -1.81 28.97 -4.34
C ASP A 464 -2.97 29.00 -3.31
N GLY A 465 -3.15 27.90 -2.58
CA GLY A 465 -4.21 27.77 -1.56
C GLY A 465 -5.55 27.23 -2.07
N ASN A 466 -5.67 27.00 -3.38
CA ASN A 466 -6.86 26.38 -3.95
C ASN A 466 -6.91 24.87 -3.67
N LEU A 467 -8.13 24.33 -3.60
CA LEU A 467 -8.39 22.90 -3.41
C LEU A 467 -9.05 22.34 -4.67
N LEU A 468 -8.42 21.37 -5.33
CA LEU A 468 -9.00 20.64 -6.45
C LEU A 468 -9.58 19.31 -5.97
N ILE A 469 -10.81 19.03 -6.34
CA ILE A 469 -11.45 17.75 -6.04
C ILE A 469 -11.11 16.76 -7.15
N ALA A 470 -10.34 15.74 -6.81
CA ALA A 470 -9.96 14.68 -7.75
C ALA A 470 -11.05 13.62 -7.90
N ALA A 471 -11.77 13.31 -6.82
CA ALA A 471 -12.93 12.42 -6.85
C ALA A 471 -13.86 12.68 -5.67
N ARG A 472 -15.15 12.42 -5.88
CA ARG A 472 -16.19 12.44 -4.83
C ARG A 472 -16.77 11.04 -4.67
N ARG A 473 -17.10 10.67 -3.45
CA ARG A 473 -17.92 9.49 -3.22
C ARG A 473 -19.26 9.66 -3.94
N GLY A 474 -19.65 8.63 -4.70
CA GLY A 474 -20.85 8.65 -5.53
C GLY A 474 -20.63 9.08 -6.99
N ASP A 475 -19.49 9.74 -7.31
CA ASP A 475 -19.14 10.01 -8.71
C ASP A 475 -18.94 8.69 -9.48
N PRO A 476 -19.23 8.66 -10.81
CA PRO A 476 -18.99 7.47 -11.62
C PRO A 476 -17.50 7.14 -11.71
N THR A 477 -17.17 5.84 -11.74
CA THR A 477 -15.78 5.38 -11.95
C THR A 477 -15.53 4.97 -13.41
N PRO A 478 -14.26 4.97 -13.87
CA PRO A 478 -13.88 4.50 -15.20
C PRO A 478 -14.29 3.05 -15.52
N ILE A 479 -14.48 2.23 -14.50
CA ILE A 479 -14.86 0.81 -14.64
C ILE A 479 -16.36 0.57 -14.43
N GLY A 480 -17.17 1.64 -14.47
CA GLY A 480 -18.58 1.60 -14.10
C GLY A 480 -18.79 1.58 -12.58
N GLY A 481 -20.05 1.72 -12.15
CA GLY A 481 -20.36 1.92 -10.75
C GLY A 481 -19.92 3.30 -10.26
N THR A 482 -19.72 3.45 -8.95
CA THR A 482 -19.38 4.74 -8.35
C THR A 482 -18.19 4.64 -7.42
N PHE A 483 -17.51 5.78 -7.16
CA PHE A 483 -16.55 5.89 -6.08
C PHE A 483 -17.26 5.61 -4.75
N GLY A 484 -16.80 4.60 -4.04
CA GLY A 484 -17.20 4.30 -2.69
C GLY A 484 -16.29 4.98 -1.68
N SER A 485 -15.92 4.25 -0.64
CA SER A 485 -14.93 4.72 0.32
C SER A 485 -13.54 4.69 -0.31
N MET A 486 -12.75 5.71 0.00
CA MET A 486 -11.39 5.89 -0.51
C MET A 486 -10.38 5.52 0.57
N ASP A 487 -9.21 5.05 0.17
CA ASP A 487 -8.12 4.79 1.10
C ASP A 487 -7.64 6.10 1.75
N ALA A 488 -7.19 5.98 2.96
CA ALA A 488 -6.71 7.12 3.75
C ALA A 488 -5.40 7.73 3.22
N TRP A 489 -4.68 7.05 2.34
CA TRP A 489 -3.33 7.40 1.92
C TRP A 489 -3.19 7.48 0.40
N PRO A 490 -3.74 8.52 -0.19
CA PRO A 490 -3.47 8.83 -1.59
C PRO A 490 -2.01 9.26 -1.75
N ALA A 491 -1.45 9.02 -2.94
CA ALA A 491 -0.11 9.45 -3.31
C ALA A 491 -0.14 10.36 -4.53
N VAL A 492 0.87 11.21 -4.68
CA VAL A 492 1.05 12.10 -5.82
C VAL A 492 2.53 12.17 -6.22
N ASN A 493 2.81 12.15 -7.53
CA ASN A 493 4.14 12.41 -8.07
C ASN A 493 4.00 13.21 -9.37
N GLY A 494 4.58 14.40 -9.41
CA GLY A 494 4.38 15.33 -10.52
C GLY A 494 2.90 15.67 -10.70
N ASN A 495 2.40 15.44 -11.92
CA ASN A 495 1.02 15.74 -12.28
C ASN A 495 0.08 14.53 -12.17
N VAL A 496 0.55 13.43 -11.62
CA VAL A 496 -0.26 12.22 -11.45
C VAL A 496 -0.38 11.84 -9.99
N GLY A 497 -1.53 11.34 -9.60
CA GLY A 497 -1.75 10.81 -8.27
C GLY A 497 -2.53 9.52 -8.32
N THR A 498 -2.58 8.82 -7.18
CA THR A 498 -3.27 7.53 -7.07
C THR A 498 -3.98 7.38 -5.74
N VAL A 499 -4.99 6.54 -5.73
CA VAL A 499 -5.74 6.13 -4.54
C VAL A 499 -6.36 4.76 -4.76
N ASN A 500 -6.45 3.95 -3.70
CA ASN A 500 -7.27 2.74 -3.70
C ASN A 500 -8.70 3.10 -3.25
N VAL A 501 -9.70 2.63 -3.97
CA VAL A 501 -11.11 2.96 -3.72
C VAL A 501 -12.00 1.73 -3.77
N ALA A 502 -13.08 1.73 -2.99
CA ALA A 502 -14.19 0.83 -3.20
C ALA A 502 -14.99 1.27 -4.44
N THR A 503 -15.51 0.32 -5.20
CA THR A 503 -16.19 0.55 -6.48
C THR A 503 -17.56 -0.11 -6.53
N PRO A 504 -18.52 0.30 -5.68
CA PRO A 504 -19.85 -0.31 -5.66
C PRO A 504 -20.55 -0.17 -7.02
N GLY A 505 -21.10 -1.28 -7.50
CA GLY A 505 -21.81 -1.32 -8.79
C GLY A 505 -20.90 -1.28 -10.02
N ALA A 506 -19.58 -1.46 -9.86
CA ALA A 506 -18.66 -1.55 -10.99
C ALA A 506 -18.97 -2.74 -11.90
N GLN A 507 -18.56 -2.64 -13.16
CA GLN A 507 -18.67 -3.71 -14.13
C GLN A 507 -17.95 -4.97 -13.64
N ASN A 508 -18.46 -6.12 -14.01
CA ASN A 508 -17.91 -7.43 -13.63
C ASN A 508 -17.83 -7.69 -12.11
N GLY A 509 -18.55 -6.90 -11.29
CA GLY A 509 -18.58 -7.07 -9.85
C GLY A 509 -17.28 -6.69 -9.14
N ALA A 510 -16.46 -5.83 -9.73
CA ALA A 510 -15.25 -5.32 -9.08
C ALA A 510 -15.63 -4.59 -7.79
N LEU A 511 -15.05 -5.04 -6.65
CA LEU A 511 -15.36 -4.48 -5.33
C LEU A 511 -14.48 -3.28 -4.99
N SER A 512 -13.29 -3.22 -5.60
CA SER A 512 -12.29 -2.17 -5.38
C SER A 512 -11.36 -2.01 -6.58
N ALA A 513 -10.70 -0.85 -6.67
CA ALA A 513 -9.71 -0.60 -7.70
C ALA A 513 -8.68 0.44 -7.25
N HIS A 514 -7.48 0.35 -7.82
CA HIS A 514 -6.48 1.41 -7.78
C HIS A 514 -6.77 2.38 -8.93
N MET A 515 -7.06 3.63 -8.57
CA MET A 515 -7.34 4.70 -9.53
C MET A 515 -6.16 5.66 -9.60
N ALA A 516 -5.83 6.10 -10.80
CA ALA A 516 -4.94 7.24 -11.01
C ALA A 516 -5.74 8.44 -11.48
N PHE A 517 -5.32 9.62 -11.05
CA PHE A 517 -5.87 10.90 -11.52
C PHE A 517 -4.75 11.78 -12.08
N ASN A 518 -5.08 12.58 -13.08
CA ASN A 518 -4.15 13.50 -13.71
C ASN A 518 -4.52 14.94 -13.36
N HIS A 519 -3.56 15.71 -12.88
CA HIS A 519 -3.64 17.14 -12.66
C HIS A 519 -3.07 17.87 -13.87
N CYS A 520 -3.87 18.71 -14.50
CA CYS A 520 -3.44 19.58 -15.60
C CYS A 520 -3.29 21.02 -15.09
N PRO A 521 -2.04 21.52 -14.93
CA PRO A 521 -1.80 22.90 -14.52
C PRO A 521 -2.44 23.91 -15.50
N SER A 522 -2.76 25.10 -15.01
CA SER A 522 -3.30 26.19 -15.84
C SER A 522 -2.39 26.49 -17.03
N GLY A 523 -2.97 26.54 -18.21
CA GLY A 523 -2.25 26.79 -19.46
C GLY A 523 -1.88 25.51 -20.25
N THR A 524 -2.06 24.33 -19.68
CA THR A 524 -2.02 23.08 -20.45
C THR A 524 -3.35 22.94 -21.18
N PRO A 525 -3.39 22.88 -22.53
CA PRO A 525 -4.64 22.68 -23.25
C PRO A 525 -5.24 21.33 -22.78
N THR A 526 -6.46 21.37 -22.27
CA THR A 526 -7.22 20.15 -22.00
C THR A 526 -7.22 19.34 -23.29
N PRO A 527 -6.80 18.07 -23.28
CA PRO A 527 -6.85 17.26 -24.49
C PRO A 527 -8.29 17.27 -25.00
N THR A 528 -8.47 17.84 -26.18
CA THR A 528 -9.77 17.82 -26.85
C THR A 528 -10.13 16.34 -26.99
N PRO A 529 -11.31 15.89 -26.52
CA PRO A 529 -11.68 14.50 -26.67
C PRO A 529 -11.57 14.15 -28.15
N THR A 530 -10.62 13.28 -28.48
CA THR A 530 -10.49 12.76 -29.83
C THR A 530 -11.80 12.05 -30.11
N ALA A 531 -12.57 12.61 -31.04
CA ALA A 531 -13.83 12.00 -31.45
C ALA A 531 -13.53 10.53 -31.78
N THR A 532 -14.09 9.62 -31.00
CA THR A 532 -14.00 8.18 -31.26
C THR A 532 -14.43 8.00 -32.71
N PRO A 533 -13.58 7.45 -33.60
CA PRO A 533 -13.99 7.22 -34.96
C PRO A 533 -15.25 6.35 -34.90
N SER A 534 -16.36 6.91 -35.34
CA SER A 534 -17.60 6.16 -35.56
C SER A 534 -17.20 4.98 -36.42
N THR A 535 -17.27 3.78 -35.87
CA THR A 535 -17.04 2.57 -36.63
C THR A 535 -18.15 2.47 -37.67
N THR A 536 -17.87 2.98 -38.85
CA THR A 536 -18.69 2.68 -40.01
C THR A 536 -18.68 1.15 -40.11
N PRO A 537 -19.86 0.48 -40.11
CA PRO A 537 -19.87 -0.98 -40.19
C PRO A 537 -19.16 -1.38 -41.47
N THR A 538 -18.04 -2.08 -41.34
CA THR A 538 -17.36 -2.70 -42.48
C THR A 538 -18.37 -3.62 -43.18
N PRO A 539 -18.60 -3.48 -44.49
CA PRO A 539 -19.51 -4.35 -45.18
C PRO A 539 -19.03 -5.79 -44.99
N THR A 540 -19.94 -6.62 -44.49
CA THR A 540 -19.72 -8.05 -44.30
C THR A 540 -19.26 -8.66 -45.62
N ALA A 541 -18.03 -9.12 -45.68
CA ALA A 541 -17.49 -9.81 -46.84
C ALA A 541 -18.36 -11.04 -47.14
N THR A 542 -18.91 -11.11 -48.33
CA THR A 542 -19.63 -12.29 -48.85
C THR A 542 -18.64 -13.47 -48.82
N PRO A 543 -19.01 -14.60 -48.23
CA PRO A 543 -18.13 -15.75 -48.15
C PRO A 543 -17.74 -16.24 -49.54
N THR A 544 -16.44 -16.19 -49.84
CA THR A 544 -15.87 -16.80 -51.04
C THR A 544 -16.04 -18.33 -50.95
N PRO A 545 -16.53 -19.00 -52.03
CA PRO A 545 -16.70 -20.43 -51.97
C PRO A 545 -15.37 -21.14 -51.71
N THR A 546 -15.33 -22.00 -50.72
CA THR A 546 -14.20 -22.81 -50.32
C THR A 546 -13.81 -23.74 -51.47
N PRO A 547 -12.57 -23.77 -51.97
CA PRO A 547 -12.13 -24.73 -52.97
C PRO A 547 -12.18 -26.13 -52.38
N SER A 548 -12.79 -27.03 -53.13
CA SER A 548 -12.89 -28.47 -52.85
C SER A 548 -11.49 -29.07 -52.75
N VAL A 549 -11.16 -29.58 -51.58
CA VAL A 549 -9.87 -30.22 -51.34
C VAL A 549 -9.90 -31.63 -51.86
N THR A 550 -9.15 -31.91 -52.94
CA THR A 550 -8.90 -33.27 -53.42
C THR A 550 -8.15 -34.08 -52.34
N PRO A 551 -8.57 -35.29 -52.00
CA PRO A 551 -7.92 -36.07 -50.97
C PRO A 551 -6.47 -36.41 -51.39
N ARG A 552 -5.53 -36.13 -50.51
CA ARG A 552 -4.11 -36.50 -50.67
C ARG A 552 -3.93 -38.00 -50.56
N PRO A 553 -3.17 -38.66 -51.44
CA PRO A 553 -2.93 -40.11 -51.34
C PRO A 553 -2.20 -40.46 -50.04
N THR A 554 -2.65 -41.52 -49.40
CA THR A 554 -2.14 -42.06 -48.14
C THR A 554 -0.69 -42.58 -48.38
N PRO A 555 0.29 -42.21 -47.54
CA PRO A 555 1.63 -42.73 -47.66
C PRO A 555 1.68 -44.23 -47.31
N SER A 556 2.41 -45.01 -48.11
CA SER A 556 2.66 -46.43 -47.85
C SER A 556 3.41 -46.62 -46.51
N PRO A 557 3.10 -47.70 -45.77
CA PRO A 557 3.78 -47.97 -44.51
C PRO A 557 5.27 -48.27 -44.73
N ARG A 558 6.10 -47.66 -43.92
CA ARG A 558 7.55 -47.83 -43.91
C ARG A 558 7.89 -49.21 -43.33
N PRO A 559 8.83 -49.95 -43.88
CA PRO A 559 9.25 -51.25 -43.34
C PRO A 559 9.85 -51.11 -41.94
N ILE A 560 9.44 -51.98 -41.03
CA ILE A 560 9.95 -52.09 -39.67
C ILE A 560 11.38 -52.62 -39.72
N PRO A 561 12.37 -51.96 -39.07
CA PRO A 561 13.75 -52.52 -39.01
C PRO A 561 13.78 -53.77 -38.15
N THR A 562 14.45 -54.80 -38.65
CA THR A 562 14.71 -56.05 -37.94
C THR A 562 15.62 -55.82 -36.72
N PRO A 563 15.31 -56.39 -35.55
CA PRO A 563 16.16 -56.24 -34.35
C PRO A 563 17.54 -56.86 -34.55
N ARG A 564 18.58 -56.15 -34.16
CA ARG A 564 19.98 -56.62 -34.19
C ARG A 564 20.20 -57.67 -33.09
N PRO A 565 20.89 -58.75 -33.35
CA PRO A 565 21.20 -59.78 -32.33
C PRO A 565 22.05 -59.19 -31.18
N ARG A 566 21.73 -59.61 -29.99
CA ARG A 566 22.44 -59.24 -28.76
C ARG A 566 23.81 -59.95 -28.72
N PRO A 567 24.90 -59.26 -28.34
CA PRO A 567 26.18 -59.90 -28.13
C PRO A 567 26.17 -60.88 -26.96
N THR A 568 26.76 -62.02 -27.10
CA THR A 568 26.99 -63.03 -26.04
C THR A 568 28.07 -62.51 -25.07
N PRO A 569 27.92 -62.67 -23.74
CA PRO A 569 28.97 -62.32 -22.78
C PRO A 569 30.18 -63.27 -22.92
N PRO A 570 31.40 -62.78 -22.66
CA PRO A 570 32.57 -63.61 -22.60
C PRO A 570 32.56 -64.48 -21.34
N GLY A 571 32.98 -65.74 -21.48
CA GLY A 571 33.19 -66.69 -20.40
C GLY A 571 34.43 -66.42 -19.55
#